data_ddccd4debeb46352c5dd5cf0872ca45e
#
_entry.id   ddccd4debeb46352c5dd5cf0872ca45e
#
_cell.length_a   1.000
_cell.length_b   1.000
_cell.length_c   1.000
_cell.angle_alpha   90.00
_cell.angle_beta   90.00
_cell.angle_gamma   90.00
#
_symmetry.space_group_name_H-M   'P 1'
#
loop_
_entity.id
_entity.type
_entity.pdbx_description
1 polymer ?
#
loop_
_entity_poly.entity_id
_entity_poly.type
_entity_poly.pdbx_seq_one_letter_code
_entity_poly.pdbx_strand_id
1 'polypeptide(L)'
;MRHWLILSILILVSAVSVGQATGFLSGQIKSTNDKPIFDVQIIIYPTNQIALTDSLGYFSIELEADKLYQISFNHINFIPYGEDVKLRSGEKKNLKIKLTSNSVLTGPVIIHQEKPKDATKIKIKSKTAQKVVSVSDDGISVVTTLPSVTSNNELSSSYSVRGGSFDENLIYVNGIQVYRPFLVRAGRQEGLSFVNGDMIDDITFSAGGFDAKYGDKLSSVLDITYLSPDSLMGAFSASMLGGRLTLGNKHDNFSYVMSGRYKSNSYVLGALETQGDYKPVFFDYQTYLNYEVNDKLSFGFLGNSSLNKFR
;
A
#
# COMPACT_ATOMS: atom_id res chain seq x y z
N MET A 1 62.44 2.46 36.89
CA MET A 1 61.31 2.51 37.85
C MET A 1 60.08 3.24 37.30
N ARG A 2 60.25 4.26 36.48
CA ARG A 2 59.10 5.07 35.94
C ARG A 2 58.20 4.32 34.94
N HIS A 3 58.71 3.34 34.20
CA HIS A 3 57.92 2.54 33.22
C HIS A 3 57.12 1.41 33.86
N TRP A 4 57.54 0.92 35.00
CA TRP A 4 56.82 -0.14 35.74
C TRP A 4 55.61 0.42 36.48
N LEU A 5 55.63 1.67 36.91
CA LEU A 5 54.49 2.36 37.50
C LEU A 5 53.37 2.65 36.49
N ILE A 6 53.73 2.98 35.26
CA ILE A 6 52.77 3.21 34.18
C ILE A 6 52.10 1.87 33.76
N LEU A 7 52.87 0.78 33.73
CA LEU A 7 52.36 -0.54 33.39
C LEU A 7 51.39 -1.08 34.46
N SER A 8 51.66 -0.83 35.76
CA SER A 8 50.78 -1.22 36.85
C SER A 8 49.50 -0.40 36.92
N ILE A 9 49.51 0.88 36.50
CA ILE A 9 48.31 1.71 36.37
C ILE A 9 47.46 1.27 35.18
N LEU A 10 48.08 0.86 34.06
CA LEU A 10 47.37 0.36 32.90
C LEU A 10 46.65 -0.97 33.14
N ILE A 11 47.21 -1.83 34.01
CA ILE A 11 46.60 -3.11 34.41
C ILE A 11 45.45 -2.90 35.40
N LEU A 12 45.49 -1.83 36.21
CA LEU A 12 44.42 -1.54 37.16
C LEU A 12 43.16 -0.96 36.51
N VAL A 13 43.29 -0.32 35.32
CA VAL A 13 42.16 0.26 34.56
C VAL A 13 41.40 -0.80 33.79
N SER A 14 41.96 -1.97 33.49
CA SER A 14 41.32 -3.03 32.73
C SER A 14 40.37 -3.94 33.52
N ALA A 15 40.16 -3.71 34.81
CA ALA A 15 39.37 -4.58 35.68
C ALA A 15 38.01 -4.00 36.13
N VAL A 16 37.58 -2.87 35.57
CA VAL A 16 36.21 -2.41 35.78
C VAL A 16 35.32 -3.04 34.72
N SER A 17 35.07 -4.32 34.91
CA SER A 17 33.90 -4.96 34.25
C SER A 17 32.65 -4.36 34.89
N VAL A 18 32.05 -3.39 34.24
CA VAL A 18 30.70 -2.90 34.58
C VAL A 18 29.74 -4.04 34.27
N GLY A 19 29.49 -4.90 35.24
CA GLY A 19 28.40 -5.87 35.15
C GLY A 19 27.12 -5.11 34.89
N GLN A 20 26.47 -5.39 33.78
CA GLN A 20 25.16 -4.80 33.50
C GLN A 20 24.22 -5.19 34.64
N ALA A 21 23.66 -4.18 35.29
CA ALA A 21 22.69 -4.42 36.34
C ALA A 21 21.42 -4.99 35.70
N THR A 22 20.99 -6.17 36.11
CA THR A 22 19.81 -6.85 35.60
C THR A 22 18.70 -6.89 36.65
N GLY A 23 17.48 -7.05 36.20
CA GLY A 23 16.29 -7.35 36.98
C GLY A 23 15.56 -8.55 36.43
N PHE A 24 14.73 -9.18 37.21
CA PHE A 24 13.97 -10.35 36.83
C PHE A 24 12.48 -10.01 36.72
N LEU A 25 11.89 -10.28 35.56
CA LEU A 25 10.48 -10.23 35.33
C LEU A 25 9.91 -11.65 35.27
N SER A 26 9.02 -11.97 36.21
CA SER A 26 8.32 -13.25 36.22
C SER A 26 6.82 -13.01 36.26
N GLY A 27 6.05 -14.04 35.97
CA GLY A 27 4.59 -13.93 36.08
C GLY A 27 3.86 -15.18 35.71
N GLN A 28 2.54 -15.11 35.85
CA GLN A 28 1.62 -16.14 35.40
C GLN A 28 0.51 -15.54 34.55
N ILE A 29 0.27 -16.19 33.41
CA ILE A 29 -0.75 -15.79 32.43
C ILE A 29 -1.92 -16.76 32.52
N LYS A 30 -3.10 -16.22 32.75
CA LYS A 30 -4.35 -16.98 32.84
C LYS A 30 -5.40 -16.41 31.89
N SER A 31 -6.39 -17.22 31.55
CA SER A 31 -7.60 -16.75 30.89
C SER A 31 -8.51 -16.03 31.87
N THR A 32 -9.53 -15.34 31.37
CA THR A 32 -10.61 -14.74 32.20
C THR A 32 -11.32 -15.78 33.11
N ASN A 33 -11.26 -17.07 32.76
CA ASN A 33 -11.83 -18.19 33.53
C ASN A 33 -10.79 -18.82 34.48
N ASP A 34 -9.72 -18.08 34.83
CA ASP A 34 -8.63 -18.49 35.72
C ASP A 34 -7.85 -19.77 35.32
N LYS A 35 -8.02 -20.25 34.07
CA LYS A 35 -7.22 -21.35 33.54
C LYS A 35 -5.86 -20.86 33.05
N PRO A 36 -4.75 -21.54 33.39
CA PRO A 36 -3.43 -21.16 32.88
C PRO A 36 -3.38 -21.30 31.36
N ILE A 37 -2.61 -20.41 30.70
CA ILE A 37 -2.44 -20.43 29.25
C ILE A 37 -0.98 -20.76 28.96
N PHE A 38 -0.78 -21.88 28.29
CA PHE A 38 0.53 -22.31 27.82
C PHE A 38 0.84 -21.74 26.43
N ASP A 39 2.13 -21.65 26.04
CA ASP A 39 2.58 -21.22 24.73
C ASP A 39 2.18 -19.78 24.36
N VAL A 40 2.05 -18.91 25.36
CA VAL A 40 1.91 -17.48 25.12
C VAL A 40 3.26 -16.89 24.72
N GLN A 41 3.32 -16.32 23.54
CA GLN A 41 4.52 -15.65 23.03
C GLN A 41 4.65 -14.27 23.68
N ILE A 42 5.76 -14.06 24.37
CA ILE A 42 6.09 -12.82 25.06
C ILE A 42 7.20 -12.14 24.26
N ILE A 43 6.88 -10.99 23.63
CA ILE A 43 7.81 -10.22 22.81
C ILE A 43 8.21 -8.96 23.57
N ILE A 44 9.50 -8.70 23.67
CA ILE A 44 10.05 -7.58 24.44
C ILE A 44 10.73 -6.61 23.51
N TYR A 45 10.22 -5.38 23.45
CA TYR A 45 10.79 -4.29 22.67
C TYR A 45 11.62 -3.34 23.56
N PRO A 46 12.77 -2.81 23.09
CA PRO A 46 13.30 -2.86 21.72
C PRO A 46 14.25 -4.04 21.44
N THR A 47 14.47 -4.97 22.39
CA THR A 47 15.44 -6.06 22.22
C THR A 47 15.01 -7.15 21.26
N ASN A 48 13.72 -7.24 20.94
CA ASN A 48 13.08 -8.33 20.19
C ASN A 48 13.31 -9.72 20.78
N GLN A 49 13.61 -9.80 22.08
CA GLN A 49 13.71 -11.05 22.80
C GLN A 49 12.32 -11.69 22.88
N ILE A 50 12.28 -13.02 22.69
CA ILE A 50 11.04 -13.79 22.75
C ILE A 50 11.14 -14.82 23.86
N ALA A 51 10.10 -14.93 24.66
CA ALA A 51 9.93 -15.99 25.66
C ALA A 51 8.53 -16.65 25.49
N LEU A 52 8.37 -17.85 26.03
CA LEU A 52 7.11 -18.59 26.01
C LEU A 52 6.69 -18.94 27.41
N THR A 53 5.39 -19.05 27.67
CA THR A 53 4.88 -19.58 28.93
C THR A 53 4.95 -21.11 28.94
N ASP A 54 5.19 -21.67 30.14
CA ASP A 54 5.16 -23.11 30.38
C ASP A 54 3.71 -23.67 30.44
N SER A 55 3.57 -24.96 30.70
CA SER A 55 2.27 -25.66 30.80
C SER A 55 1.35 -25.14 31.90
N LEU A 56 1.88 -24.44 32.88
CA LEU A 56 1.15 -23.82 33.99
C LEU A 56 1.00 -22.30 33.80
N GLY A 57 1.37 -21.77 32.60
CA GLY A 57 1.28 -20.36 32.26
C GLY A 57 2.32 -19.47 32.89
N TYR A 58 3.41 -20.02 33.46
CA TYR A 58 4.48 -19.23 34.06
C TYR A 58 5.54 -18.83 33.04
N PHE A 59 6.15 -17.68 33.28
CA PHE A 59 7.32 -17.20 32.55
C PHE A 59 8.33 -16.53 33.48
N SER A 60 9.59 -16.49 33.07
CA SER A 60 10.66 -15.76 33.76
C SER A 60 11.65 -15.23 32.72
N ILE A 61 11.94 -13.94 32.79
CA ILE A 61 12.79 -13.22 31.84
C ILE A 61 13.73 -12.32 32.61
N GLU A 62 15.01 -12.32 32.23
CA GLU A 62 15.99 -11.40 32.72
C GLU A 62 16.11 -10.20 31.79
N LEU A 63 16.06 -8.98 32.33
CA LEU A 63 16.10 -7.72 31.59
C LEU A 63 17.14 -6.79 32.21
N GLU A 64 17.74 -5.93 31.39
CA GLU A 64 18.65 -4.90 31.91
C GLU A 64 17.87 -3.90 32.76
N ALA A 65 18.43 -3.49 33.85
CA ALA A 65 17.82 -2.52 34.76
C ALA A 65 17.78 -1.11 34.14
N ASP A 66 16.87 -0.30 34.67
CA ASP A 66 16.68 1.13 34.35
C ASP A 66 16.33 1.45 32.91
N LYS A 67 16.00 0.44 32.10
CA LYS A 67 15.42 0.61 30.75
C LYS A 67 13.91 0.42 30.77
N LEU A 68 13.23 1.14 29.88
CA LEU A 68 11.80 0.96 29.63
C LEU A 68 11.61 -0.09 28.53
N TYR A 69 10.83 -1.11 28.81
CA TYR A 69 10.48 -2.17 27.88
C TYR A 69 8.98 -2.17 27.63
N GLN A 70 8.59 -2.29 26.37
CA GLN A 70 7.23 -2.60 26.00
C GLN A 70 7.11 -4.10 25.76
N ILE A 71 6.27 -4.76 26.54
CA ILE A 71 6.12 -6.21 26.50
C ILE A 71 4.76 -6.55 25.91
N SER A 72 4.74 -7.37 24.87
CA SER A 72 3.52 -7.83 24.19
C SER A 72 3.32 -9.31 24.44
N PHE A 73 2.12 -9.68 24.89
CA PHE A 73 1.70 -11.04 25.17
C PHE A 73 0.72 -11.50 24.08
N ASN A 74 1.13 -12.45 23.25
CA ASN A 74 0.40 -12.90 22.07
C ASN A 74 0.09 -14.39 22.14
N HIS A 75 -1.14 -14.76 21.84
CA HIS A 75 -1.55 -16.15 21.71
C HIS A 75 -2.71 -16.25 20.70
N ILE A 76 -2.71 -17.31 19.88
CA ILE A 76 -3.65 -17.45 18.73
C ILE A 76 -5.14 -17.39 19.14
N ASN A 77 -5.47 -17.84 20.34
CA ASN A 77 -6.85 -17.93 20.84
C ASN A 77 -7.23 -16.77 21.76
N PHE A 78 -6.36 -15.77 21.97
CA PHE A 78 -6.57 -14.67 22.91
C PHE A 78 -6.27 -13.33 22.28
N ILE A 79 -6.93 -12.29 22.78
CA ILE A 79 -6.66 -10.91 22.37
C ILE A 79 -5.27 -10.51 22.86
N PRO A 80 -4.38 -9.99 22.01
CA PRO A 80 -3.07 -9.51 22.42
C PRO A 80 -3.16 -8.47 23.53
N TYR A 81 -2.27 -8.56 24.51
CA TYR A 81 -2.15 -7.61 25.62
C TYR A 81 -0.73 -7.04 25.67
N GLY A 82 -0.60 -5.77 25.98
CA GLY A 82 0.70 -5.09 26.12
C GLY A 82 0.82 -4.34 27.44
N GLU A 83 2.02 -4.33 28.01
CA GLU A 83 2.34 -3.60 29.24
C GLU A 83 3.75 -3.01 29.17
N ASP A 84 3.92 -1.80 29.68
CA ASP A 84 5.20 -1.15 29.80
C ASP A 84 5.84 -1.49 31.15
N VAL A 85 7.09 -1.97 31.12
CA VAL A 85 7.82 -2.42 32.31
C VAL A 85 9.18 -1.74 32.38
N LYS A 86 9.49 -1.20 33.54
CA LYS A 86 10.83 -0.75 33.89
C LYS A 86 11.23 -1.43 35.20
N LEU A 87 12.43 -2.03 35.25
CA LEU A 87 12.99 -2.72 36.42
C LEU A 87 14.15 -1.94 36.95
N ARG A 88 14.29 -1.92 38.28
CA ARG A 88 15.49 -1.43 38.97
C ARG A 88 16.53 -2.56 39.09
N SER A 89 17.76 -2.20 39.38
CA SER A 89 18.82 -3.17 39.61
C SER A 89 18.46 -4.18 40.72
N GLY A 90 18.49 -5.47 40.40
CA GLY A 90 18.13 -6.56 41.30
C GLY A 90 16.63 -6.72 41.57
N GLU A 91 15.77 -5.93 40.96
CA GLU A 91 14.33 -6.01 41.19
C GLU A 91 13.74 -7.31 40.62
N LYS A 92 12.88 -7.94 41.39
CA LYS A 92 12.06 -9.08 40.99
C LYS A 92 10.60 -8.65 40.90
N LYS A 93 10.13 -8.38 39.68
CA LYS A 93 8.73 -8.00 39.44
C LYS A 93 7.90 -9.22 39.01
N ASN A 94 6.77 -9.42 39.66
CA ASN A 94 5.85 -10.51 39.31
C ASN A 94 4.55 -9.94 38.72
N LEU A 95 4.23 -10.35 37.49
CA LEU A 95 3.02 -9.94 36.78
C LEU A 95 1.96 -11.04 36.84
N LYS A 96 0.71 -10.64 37.09
CA LYS A 96 -0.46 -11.52 36.96
C LYS A 96 -1.32 -11.00 35.83
N ILE A 97 -1.28 -11.67 34.71
CA ILE A 97 -1.93 -11.24 33.46
C ILE A 97 -3.12 -12.13 33.18
N LYS A 98 -4.26 -11.51 32.87
CA LYS A 98 -5.46 -12.20 32.42
C LYS A 98 -5.71 -11.84 30.95
N LEU A 99 -5.62 -12.81 30.05
CA LEU A 99 -5.95 -12.64 28.65
C LEU A 99 -7.42 -12.98 28.41
N THR A 100 -8.08 -12.13 27.66
CA THR A 100 -9.46 -12.36 27.21
C THR A 100 -9.44 -13.28 26.00
N SER A 101 -10.21 -14.35 26.05
CA SER A 101 -10.36 -15.27 24.92
C SER A 101 -10.87 -14.51 23.69
N ASN A 102 -10.25 -14.73 22.56
CA ASN A 102 -10.71 -14.27 21.25
C ASN A 102 -11.89 -15.14 20.76
N SER A 103 -12.69 -15.70 21.67
CA SER A 103 -13.92 -16.41 21.34
C SER A 103 -15.02 -15.43 20.89
N VAL A 104 -14.67 -14.58 19.93
CA VAL A 104 -15.67 -13.92 19.11
C VAL A 104 -16.06 -14.93 18.04
N LEU A 105 -17.21 -15.59 18.30
CA LEU A 105 -18.00 -16.27 17.30
C LEU A 105 -17.34 -17.53 16.69
N THR A 106 -17.73 -18.67 17.19
CA THR A 106 -17.98 -19.83 16.33
C THR A 106 -19.17 -19.55 15.40
N GLY A 107 -19.11 -18.50 14.64
CA GLY A 107 -19.66 -18.46 13.31
C GLY A 107 -18.82 -19.46 12.46
N PRO A 108 -19.34 -19.96 11.36
CA PRO A 108 -18.56 -20.80 10.48
C PRO A 108 -17.21 -20.11 10.28
N VAL A 109 -16.11 -20.82 10.51
CA VAL A 109 -14.78 -20.35 10.12
C VAL A 109 -14.89 -20.14 8.62
N ILE A 110 -15.23 -18.90 8.23
CA ILE A 110 -15.00 -18.46 6.87
C ILE A 110 -13.47 -18.39 6.84
N ILE A 111 -12.86 -19.47 6.42
CA ILE A 111 -11.51 -19.44 5.92
C ILE A 111 -11.63 -18.47 4.77
N HIS A 112 -11.31 -17.19 5.01
CA HIS A 112 -10.84 -16.36 3.95
C HIS A 112 -9.56 -17.06 3.51
N GLN A 113 -9.74 -18.04 2.64
CA GLN A 113 -8.66 -18.50 1.82
C GLN A 113 -8.16 -17.24 1.18
N GLU A 114 -7.04 -16.67 1.69
CA GLU A 114 -6.30 -15.72 0.88
C GLU A 114 -6.15 -16.44 -0.43
N LYS A 115 -6.90 -15.98 -1.43
CA LYS A 115 -6.78 -16.53 -2.79
C LYS A 115 -5.28 -16.58 -3.00
N PRO A 116 -4.73 -17.74 -3.37
CA PRO A 116 -3.28 -17.87 -3.53
C PRO A 116 -2.85 -16.61 -4.25
N LYS A 117 -1.93 -15.84 -3.64
CA LYS A 117 -1.47 -14.57 -4.23
C LYS A 117 -1.04 -14.96 -5.62
N ASP A 118 -1.88 -14.72 -6.60
CA ASP A 118 -1.55 -14.98 -7.99
C ASP A 118 -0.25 -14.22 -8.21
N ALA A 119 0.86 -14.95 -8.28
CA ALA A 119 2.20 -14.36 -8.42
C ALA A 119 2.29 -13.47 -9.67
N THR A 120 1.28 -13.56 -10.54
CA THR A 120 1.15 -12.78 -11.76
C THR A 120 0.36 -11.48 -11.60
N LYS A 121 -0.39 -11.31 -10.47
CA LYS A 121 -1.23 -10.13 -10.23
C LYS A 121 -0.62 -9.21 -9.20
N ILE A 122 -0.45 -7.96 -9.57
CA ILE A 122 0.04 -6.88 -8.70
C ILE A 122 -1.13 -5.95 -8.40
N LYS A 123 -1.50 -5.82 -7.12
CA LYS A 123 -2.52 -4.86 -6.67
C LYS A 123 -1.86 -3.59 -6.18
N ILE A 124 -2.31 -2.45 -6.70
CA ILE A 124 -1.78 -1.13 -6.37
C ILE A 124 -2.96 -0.26 -5.91
N LYS A 125 -2.92 0.15 -4.66
CA LYS A 125 -3.91 1.08 -4.13
C LYS A 125 -3.66 2.50 -4.65
N SER A 126 -4.72 3.28 -4.83
CA SER A 126 -4.70 4.67 -5.26
C SER A 126 -3.67 5.53 -4.51
N LYS A 127 -3.61 5.44 -3.18
CA LYS A 127 -2.62 6.17 -2.37
C LYS A 127 -1.17 5.88 -2.76
N THR A 128 -0.88 4.69 -3.30
CA THR A 128 0.45 4.33 -3.78
C THR A 128 0.68 4.84 -5.19
N ALA A 129 -0.35 4.76 -6.04
CA ALA A 129 -0.31 5.28 -7.39
C ALA A 129 -0.06 6.81 -7.43
N GLN A 130 -0.71 7.55 -6.55
CA GLN A 130 -0.56 9.01 -6.43
C GLN A 130 0.82 9.47 -5.94
N LYS A 131 1.61 8.59 -5.31
CA LYS A 131 2.98 8.90 -4.88
C LYS A 131 4.02 8.81 -5.99
N VAL A 132 3.68 8.21 -7.10
CA VAL A 132 4.57 8.09 -8.25
C VAL A 132 4.57 9.43 -8.99
N VAL A 133 5.67 10.13 -8.91
CA VAL A 133 5.87 11.39 -9.66
C VAL A 133 6.09 11.05 -11.13
N SER A 134 5.26 11.58 -11.99
CA SER A 134 5.36 11.41 -13.43
C SER A 134 5.17 12.75 -14.15
N VAL A 135 5.86 12.93 -15.25
CA VAL A 135 5.72 14.13 -16.10
C VAL A 135 4.32 14.22 -16.70
N SER A 136 3.72 13.08 -17.05
CA SER A 136 2.36 13.04 -17.63
C SER A 136 1.25 13.16 -16.59
N ASP A 137 1.56 12.94 -15.30
CA ASP A 137 0.61 12.94 -14.18
C ASP A 137 -0.64 12.07 -14.44
N ASP A 138 -0.45 10.99 -15.21
CA ASP A 138 -1.48 10.03 -15.57
C ASP A 138 -1.52 8.87 -14.57
N GLY A 139 -2.70 8.39 -14.22
CA GLY A 139 -2.85 7.24 -13.31
C GLY A 139 -2.18 5.94 -13.79
N ILE A 140 -1.82 5.86 -15.07
CA ILE A 140 -1.09 4.73 -15.66
C ILE A 140 0.41 4.80 -15.36
N SER A 141 0.95 5.95 -15.01
CA SER A 141 2.40 6.11 -14.75
C SER A 141 2.93 5.17 -13.67
N VAL A 142 2.10 4.74 -12.73
CA VAL A 142 2.49 3.74 -11.73
C VAL A 142 2.79 2.38 -12.38
N VAL A 143 2.13 2.05 -13.49
CA VAL A 143 2.33 0.77 -14.18
C VAL A 143 3.71 0.71 -14.82
N THR A 144 4.25 1.84 -15.29
CA THR A 144 5.59 1.88 -15.90
C THR A 144 6.72 1.66 -14.89
N THR A 145 6.43 1.74 -13.59
CA THR A 145 7.41 1.40 -12.53
C THR A 145 7.46 -0.10 -12.23
N LEU A 146 6.56 -0.90 -12.80
CA LEU A 146 6.47 -2.32 -12.53
C LEU A 146 7.50 -3.12 -13.33
N PRO A 147 7.97 -4.26 -12.80
CA PRO A 147 8.85 -5.15 -13.53
C PRO A 147 8.23 -5.59 -14.87
N SER A 148 9.04 -5.70 -15.90
CA SER A 148 8.63 -6.13 -17.25
C SER A 148 7.76 -5.12 -18.02
N VAL A 149 7.58 -3.91 -17.52
CA VAL A 149 6.91 -2.81 -18.22
C VAL A 149 7.94 -1.81 -18.72
N THR A 150 7.81 -1.39 -19.96
CA THR A 150 8.68 -0.39 -20.59
C THR A 150 7.82 0.69 -21.24
N SER A 151 8.27 1.93 -21.20
CA SER A 151 7.71 3.05 -21.95
C SER A 151 8.77 3.66 -22.84
N ASN A 152 8.41 4.00 -24.06
CA ASN A 152 9.35 4.56 -25.03
C ASN A 152 9.47 6.09 -24.90
N ASN A 153 8.54 6.75 -24.23
CA ASN A 153 8.50 8.19 -24.12
C ASN A 153 7.76 8.59 -22.82
N GLU A 154 8.36 9.45 -22.03
CA GLU A 154 7.78 9.95 -20.77
C GLU A 154 6.54 10.85 -20.98
N LEU A 155 6.38 11.44 -22.15
CA LEU A 155 5.19 12.23 -22.52
C LEU A 155 4.03 11.37 -23.01
N SER A 156 4.29 10.08 -23.29
CA SER A 156 3.31 9.11 -23.75
C SER A 156 2.75 8.31 -22.56
N SER A 157 1.47 8.06 -22.58
CA SER A 157 0.81 7.13 -21.65
C SER A 157 0.81 5.68 -22.12
N SER A 158 1.37 5.40 -23.31
CA SER A 158 1.49 4.03 -23.82
C SER A 158 2.63 3.28 -23.15
N TYR A 159 2.43 2.00 -22.92
CA TYR A 159 3.43 1.11 -22.32
C TYR A 159 3.44 -0.25 -23.02
N SER A 160 4.57 -0.92 -22.98
CA SER A 160 4.79 -2.27 -23.50
C SER A 160 5.12 -3.21 -22.35
N VAL A 161 4.63 -4.44 -22.43
CA VAL A 161 4.82 -5.45 -21.38
C VAL A 161 5.48 -6.68 -21.98
N ARG A 162 6.59 -7.14 -21.40
CA ARG A 162 7.35 -8.33 -21.82
C ARG A 162 7.70 -8.33 -23.32
N GLY A 163 7.97 -7.15 -23.89
CA GLY A 163 8.31 -7.01 -25.30
C GLY A 163 7.13 -7.02 -26.27
N GLY A 164 5.89 -7.11 -25.77
CA GLY A 164 4.69 -6.97 -26.59
C GLY A 164 4.44 -5.51 -26.99
N SER A 165 3.59 -5.30 -27.97
CA SER A 165 3.20 -3.98 -28.44
C SER A 165 2.21 -3.33 -27.47
N PHE A 166 2.11 -2.00 -27.48
CA PHE A 166 1.18 -1.25 -26.62
C PHE A 166 -0.31 -1.60 -26.88
N ASP A 167 -0.64 -2.02 -28.08
CA ASP A 167 -1.99 -2.43 -28.49
C ASP A 167 -2.36 -3.86 -28.04
N GLU A 168 -1.39 -4.62 -27.51
CA GLU A 168 -1.61 -5.94 -26.92
C GLU A 168 -1.99 -5.88 -25.44
N ASN A 169 -2.09 -4.69 -24.86
CA ASN A 169 -2.52 -4.50 -23.49
C ASN A 169 -4.04 -4.32 -23.42
N LEU A 170 -4.65 -4.96 -22.44
CA LEU A 170 -6.08 -4.90 -22.17
C LEU A 170 -6.32 -3.99 -20.97
N ILE A 171 -7.23 -3.03 -21.11
CA ILE A 171 -7.59 -2.11 -20.03
C ILE A 171 -9.08 -2.22 -19.76
N TYR A 172 -9.41 -2.45 -18.49
CA TYR A 172 -10.76 -2.42 -17.95
C TYR A 172 -10.89 -1.29 -16.94
N VAL A 173 -12.05 -0.65 -16.94
CA VAL A 173 -12.45 0.30 -15.91
C VAL A 173 -13.83 -0.10 -15.40
N ASN A 174 -13.93 -0.42 -14.12
CA ASN A 174 -15.15 -0.93 -13.49
C ASN A 174 -15.80 -2.09 -14.23
N GLY A 175 -14.99 -3.03 -14.74
CA GLY A 175 -15.45 -4.18 -15.50
C GLY A 175 -15.81 -3.90 -16.96
N ILE A 176 -15.70 -2.65 -17.43
CA ILE A 176 -15.95 -2.24 -18.81
C ILE A 176 -14.64 -2.19 -19.58
N GLN A 177 -14.55 -2.92 -20.69
CA GLN A 177 -13.37 -2.90 -21.56
C GLN A 177 -13.22 -1.57 -22.27
N VAL A 178 -12.04 -0.98 -22.17
CA VAL A 178 -11.70 0.26 -22.88
C VAL A 178 -10.90 -0.07 -24.14
N TYR A 179 -11.55 -0.02 -25.29
CA TYR A 179 -10.93 -0.40 -26.58
C TYR A 179 -9.88 0.61 -27.07
N ARG A 180 -9.99 1.87 -26.68
CA ARG A 180 -9.04 2.93 -27.04
C ARG A 180 -8.52 3.63 -25.78
N PRO A 181 -7.66 2.97 -25.00
CA PRO A 181 -7.20 3.51 -23.72
C PRO A 181 -6.24 4.69 -23.88
N PHE A 182 -5.66 4.85 -25.06
CA PHE A 182 -4.74 5.93 -25.39
C PHE A 182 -5.38 6.82 -26.47
N LEU A 183 -5.51 8.11 -26.18
CA LEU A 183 -6.10 9.09 -27.08
C LEU A 183 -5.08 9.54 -28.14
N VAL A 184 -4.53 8.60 -28.87
CA VAL A 184 -3.46 8.83 -29.84
C VAL A 184 -4.00 8.83 -31.27
N ARG A 185 -3.55 9.77 -32.10
CA ARG A 185 -3.71 9.75 -33.54
C ARG A 185 -2.40 10.13 -34.24
N ALA A 186 -2.21 9.54 -35.44
CA ALA A 186 -1.17 9.93 -36.38
C ALA A 186 0.27 9.61 -35.99
N GLY A 187 0.53 8.45 -35.35
CA GLY A 187 1.89 7.95 -35.14
C GLY A 187 2.70 8.68 -34.06
N ARG A 188 2.14 9.69 -33.39
CA ARG A 188 2.74 10.38 -32.25
C ARG A 188 1.93 10.06 -31.00
N GLN A 189 2.60 9.53 -29.99
CA GLN A 189 1.97 8.91 -28.80
C GLN A 189 1.76 9.87 -27.63
N GLU A 190 1.49 11.13 -27.87
CA GLU A 190 1.49 12.21 -26.89
C GLU A 190 0.09 12.59 -26.42
N GLY A 191 -0.75 11.63 -26.09
CA GLY A 191 -2.12 11.89 -25.64
C GLY A 191 -2.33 11.72 -24.15
N LEU A 192 -3.49 12.14 -23.65
CA LEU A 192 -3.99 11.72 -22.36
C LEU A 192 -4.38 10.24 -22.45
N SER A 193 -4.09 9.48 -21.39
CA SER A 193 -4.69 8.16 -21.25
C SER A 193 -6.17 8.28 -20.92
N PHE A 194 -6.96 7.25 -21.29
CA PHE A 194 -8.34 7.16 -20.82
C PHE A 194 -8.43 7.21 -19.29
N VAL A 195 -7.49 6.56 -18.63
CA VAL A 195 -7.48 6.43 -17.18
C VAL A 195 -7.16 7.76 -16.50
N ASN A 196 -8.03 8.18 -15.60
CA ASN A 196 -7.83 9.38 -14.79
C ASN A 196 -7.36 9.01 -13.38
N GLY A 197 -6.15 9.42 -13.02
CA GLY A 197 -5.50 9.07 -11.75
C GLY A 197 -6.28 9.47 -10.50
N ASP A 198 -6.99 10.59 -10.53
CA ASP A 198 -7.76 11.07 -9.38
C ASP A 198 -9.05 10.29 -9.15
N MET A 199 -9.52 9.58 -10.16
CA MET A 199 -10.73 8.75 -10.07
C MET A 199 -10.44 7.31 -9.63
N ILE A 200 -9.17 6.90 -9.53
CA ILE A 200 -8.77 5.53 -9.22
C ILE A 200 -8.93 5.23 -7.74
N ASP A 201 -9.58 4.12 -7.41
CA ASP A 201 -9.56 3.49 -6.09
C ASP A 201 -8.52 2.37 -6.02
N ASP A 202 -8.56 1.42 -6.95
CA ASP A 202 -7.68 0.27 -6.97
C ASP A 202 -7.24 -0.07 -8.40
N ILE A 203 -6.03 -0.58 -8.54
CA ILE A 203 -5.47 -1.07 -9.79
C ILE A 203 -5.02 -2.51 -9.60
N THR A 204 -5.47 -3.40 -10.46
CA THR A 204 -4.92 -4.75 -10.57
C THR A 204 -4.22 -4.90 -11.91
N PHE A 205 -2.92 -5.13 -11.88
CA PHE A 205 -2.08 -5.36 -13.06
C PHE A 205 -1.66 -6.81 -13.15
N SER A 206 -1.77 -7.40 -14.34
CA SER A 206 -1.28 -8.76 -14.66
C SER A 206 -0.42 -8.75 -15.91
N ALA A 207 0.83 -9.16 -15.79
CA ALA A 207 1.75 -9.34 -16.91
C ALA A 207 1.72 -10.80 -17.42
N GLY A 208 0.68 -11.17 -18.15
CA GLY A 208 0.42 -12.56 -18.57
C GLY A 208 -0.26 -13.40 -17.48
N GLY A 209 -0.82 -14.54 -17.84
CA GLY A 209 -1.50 -15.45 -16.91
C GLY A 209 -2.76 -14.86 -16.27
N PHE A 210 -3.56 -14.14 -17.04
CA PHE A 210 -4.78 -13.51 -16.54
C PHE A 210 -5.96 -14.49 -16.46
N ASP A 211 -6.98 -14.12 -15.69
CA ASP A 211 -8.20 -14.90 -15.55
C ASP A 211 -8.89 -15.10 -16.90
N ALA A 212 -9.64 -16.20 -17.04
CA ALA A 212 -10.37 -16.54 -18.26
C ALA A 212 -11.41 -15.47 -18.69
N LYS A 213 -11.81 -14.57 -17.78
CA LYS A 213 -12.70 -13.44 -18.11
C LYS A 213 -12.05 -12.39 -19.02
N TYR A 214 -10.72 -12.36 -19.09
CA TYR A 214 -9.96 -11.45 -19.92
C TYR A 214 -9.48 -12.18 -21.17
N GLY A 215 -10.08 -11.91 -22.29
CA GLY A 215 -9.68 -12.47 -23.60
C GLY A 215 -9.09 -11.42 -24.52
N ASP A 216 -8.70 -11.83 -25.71
CA ASP A 216 -8.42 -10.97 -26.86
C ASP A 216 -7.08 -10.22 -26.89
N LYS A 217 -6.29 -10.23 -25.81
CA LYS A 217 -4.98 -9.58 -25.73
C LYS A 217 -3.93 -10.49 -25.11
N LEU A 218 -2.66 -10.29 -25.44
CA LEU A 218 -1.59 -11.26 -25.17
C LEU A 218 -0.58 -10.79 -24.12
N SER A 219 -0.37 -9.47 -23.96
CA SER A 219 0.73 -8.97 -23.15
C SER A 219 0.37 -8.70 -21.71
N SER A 220 -0.69 -7.91 -21.45
CA SER A 220 -1.10 -7.58 -20.10
C SER A 220 -2.57 -7.24 -19.94
N VAL A 221 -3.03 -7.29 -18.70
CA VAL A 221 -4.34 -6.78 -18.27
C VAL A 221 -4.14 -5.75 -17.16
N LEU A 222 -4.78 -4.61 -17.35
CA LEU A 222 -4.91 -3.54 -16.37
C LEU A 222 -6.38 -3.39 -16.01
N ASP A 223 -6.78 -3.86 -14.85
CA ASP A 223 -8.14 -3.76 -14.32
C ASP A 223 -8.19 -2.68 -13.25
N ILE A 224 -8.96 -1.64 -13.49
CA ILE A 224 -9.02 -0.42 -12.71
C ILE A 224 -10.42 -0.29 -12.11
N THR A 225 -10.47 -0.01 -10.83
CA THR A 225 -11.71 0.35 -10.14
C THR A 225 -11.68 1.84 -9.86
N TYR A 226 -12.72 2.56 -10.30
CA TYR A 226 -12.90 3.96 -9.96
C TYR A 226 -13.57 4.12 -8.61
N LEU A 227 -13.29 5.24 -7.95
CA LEU A 227 -13.83 5.62 -6.66
C LEU A 227 -15.37 5.64 -6.68
N SER A 228 -15.94 5.08 -5.63
CA SER A 228 -17.34 5.34 -5.20
C SER A 228 -17.25 6.10 -3.88
N PRO A 229 -17.26 7.45 -3.89
CA PRO A 229 -17.10 8.25 -2.68
C PRO A 229 -18.20 7.98 -1.67
N ASP A 230 -17.87 7.98 -0.38
CA ASP A 230 -18.85 7.91 0.71
C ASP A 230 -19.25 9.28 1.24
N SER A 231 -18.52 10.33 0.85
CA SER A 231 -18.74 11.71 1.27
C SER A 231 -18.24 12.67 0.20
N LEU A 232 -18.53 13.97 0.36
CA LEU A 232 -18.03 15.00 -0.52
C LEU A 232 -16.50 14.97 -0.58
N MET A 233 -15.96 14.81 -1.78
CA MET A 233 -14.54 14.87 -2.07
C MET A 233 -14.25 15.84 -3.21
N GLY A 234 -13.07 16.44 -3.17
CA GLY A 234 -12.57 17.27 -4.24
C GLY A 234 -11.05 17.19 -4.32
N ALA A 235 -10.51 17.15 -5.53
CA ALA A 235 -9.10 17.21 -5.81
C ALA A 235 -8.83 18.22 -6.93
N PHE A 236 -7.81 19.03 -6.77
CA PHE A 236 -7.34 19.96 -7.79
C PHE A 236 -5.84 19.80 -7.94
N SER A 237 -5.39 19.69 -9.17
CA SER A 237 -3.97 19.61 -9.51
C SER A 237 -3.68 20.55 -10.68
N ALA A 238 -2.56 21.26 -10.59
CA ALA A 238 -2.07 22.11 -11.67
C ALA A 238 -0.57 21.88 -11.86
N SER A 239 -0.14 21.78 -13.10
CA SER A 239 1.25 21.60 -13.52
C SER A 239 1.56 22.48 -14.73
N MET A 240 2.84 22.51 -15.14
CA MET A 240 3.26 23.22 -16.36
C MET A 240 2.61 22.65 -17.63
N LEU A 241 2.16 21.41 -17.62
CA LEU A 241 1.53 20.76 -18.75
C LEU A 241 0.00 20.90 -18.76
N GLY A 242 -0.61 21.37 -17.68
CA GLY A 242 -2.05 21.52 -17.60
C GLY A 242 -2.61 21.43 -16.18
N GLY A 243 -3.88 21.10 -16.07
CA GLY A 243 -4.53 20.98 -14.78
C GLY A 243 -5.73 20.01 -14.84
N ARG A 244 -6.16 19.60 -13.66
CA ARG A 244 -7.33 18.73 -13.49
C ARG A 244 -8.12 19.11 -12.25
N LEU A 245 -9.40 18.89 -12.32
CA LEU A 245 -10.33 19.08 -11.23
C LEU A 245 -11.23 17.85 -11.15
N THR A 246 -11.28 17.26 -9.96
CA THR A 246 -12.12 16.10 -9.68
C THR A 246 -13.04 16.40 -8.52
N LEU A 247 -14.31 16.04 -8.66
CA LEU A 247 -15.34 16.20 -7.63
C LEU A 247 -16.12 14.90 -7.50
N GLY A 248 -16.49 14.54 -6.29
CA GLY A 248 -17.31 13.37 -6.04
C GLY A 248 -18.10 13.51 -4.75
N ASN A 249 -19.23 12.81 -4.68
CA ASN A 249 -20.06 12.75 -3.48
C ASN A 249 -20.94 11.49 -3.49
N LYS A 250 -21.53 11.20 -2.33
CA LYS A 250 -22.60 10.20 -2.18
C LYS A 250 -23.81 10.85 -1.55
N HIS A 251 -24.97 10.51 -2.07
CA HIS A 251 -26.24 10.87 -1.49
C HIS A 251 -27.12 9.61 -1.46
N ASP A 252 -27.38 9.11 -0.27
CA ASP A 252 -28.06 7.83 -0.04
C ASP A 252 -27.44 6.67 -0.85
N ASN A 253 -28.18 6.13 -1.79
CA ASN A 253 -27.76 5.01 -2.64
C ASN A 253 -27.06 5.45 -3.94
N PHE A 254 -26.91 6.75 -4.15
CA PHE A 254 -26.30 7.30 -5.38
C PHE A 254 -24.93 7.90 -5.08
N SER A 255 -23.89 7.41 -5.72
CA SER A 255 -22.57 8.01 -5.68
C SER A 255 -22.12 8.44 -7.07
N TYR A 256 -21.33 9.50 -7.12
CA TYR A 256 -20.75 9.98 -8.36
C TYR A 256 -19.34 10.49 -8.14
N VAL A 257 -18.52 10.32 -9.18
CA VAL A 257 -17.24 11.01 -9.31
C VAL A 257 -17.12 11.53 -10.73
N MET A 258 -16.70 12.79 -10.87
CA MET A 258 -16.51 13.45 -12.15
C MET A 258 -15.21 14.22 -12.17
N SER A 259 -14.54 14.25 -13.32
CA SER A 259 -13.27 14.93 -13.48
C SER A 259 -13.11 15.55 -14.84
N GLY A 260 -12.58 16.76 -14.86
CA GLY A 260 -12.14 17.45 -16.07
C GLY A 260 -10.62 17.57 -16.07
N ARG A 261 -9.98 17.25 -17.19
CA ARG A 261 -8.54 17.37 -17.38
C ARG A 261 -8.24 18.21 -18.61
N TYR A 262 -7.24 19.07 -18.47
CA TYR A 262 -6.65 19.83 -19.56
C TYR A 262 -5.14 19.57 -19.60
N LYS A 263 -4.61 19.27 -20.79
CA LYS A 263 -3.17 19.06 -20.99
C LYS A 263 -2.71 19.74 -22.28
N SER A 264 -1.56 20.41 -22.24
CA SER A 264 -0.90 20.96 -23.41
C SER A 264 0.60 20.72 -23.32
N ASN A 265 1.12 19.99 -24.30
CA ASN A 265 2.57 19.72 -24.39
C ASN A 265 3.33 20.82 -25.14
N SER A 266 2.64 21.91 -25.54
CA SER A 266 3.22 22.99 -26.37
C SER A 266 4.47 23.62 -25.79
N TYR A 267 4.52 23.76 -24.46
CA TYR A 267 5.66 24.37 -23.79
C TYR A 267 6.93 23.50 -23.85
N VAL A 268 6.77 22.20 -23.60
CA VAL A 268 7.90 21.24 -23.64
C VAL A 268 8.34 21.00 -25.06
N LEU A 269 7.41 20.86 -26.00
CA LEU A 269 7.74 20.61 -27.39
C LEU A 269 8.37 21.84 -28.07
N GLY A 270 8.01 23.05 -27.67
CA GLY A 270 8.64 24.28 -28.15
C GLY A 270 10.07 24.47 -27.67
N ALA A 271 10.50 23.78 -26.62
CA ALA A 271 11.88 23.78 -26.13
C ALA A 271 12.77 22.72 -26.84
N LEU A 272 12.18 21.81 -27.60
CA LEU A 272 12.88 20.82 -28.40
C LEU A 272 13.04 21.34 -29.84
N GLU A 273 14.23 21.22 -30.43
CA GLU A 273 14.48 21.51 -31.85
C GLU A 273 13.76 20.50 -32.73
N THR A 274 12.46 20.61 -32.87
CA THR A 274 11.66 19.79 -33.78
C THR A 274 11.39 20.52 -35.09
N GLN A 275 11.46 19.79 -36.20
CA GLN A 275 11.13 20.34 -37.52
C GLN A 275 9.59 20.52 -37.65
N GLY A 276 9.04 21.59 -37.08
CA GLY A 276 7.64 21.96 -37.19
C GLY A 276 7.00 22.46 -35.91
N ASP A 277 6.12 23.44 -36.03
CA ASP A 277 5.27 23.95 -34.95
C ASP A 277 4.17 22.93 -34.65
N TYR A 278 4.37 22.10 -33.61
CA TYR A 278 3.37 21.15 -33.16
C TYR A 278 2.89 21.52 -31.76
N LYS A 279 1.62 21.91 -31.64
CA LYS A 279 1.01 22.40 -30.40
C LYS A 279 -0.24 21.58 -30.04
N PRO A 280 -0.07 20.35 -29.51
CA PRO A 280 -1.19 19.54 -29.13
C PRO A 280 -1.85 20.06 -27.84
N VAL A 281 -3.17 20.10 -27.87
CA VAL A 281 -4.01 20.44 -26.73
C VAL A 281 -5.06 19.36 -26.56
N PHE A 282 -5.16 18.86 -25.34
CA PHE A 282 -6.09 17.81 -24.95
C PHE A 282 -7.01 18.31 -23.83
N PHE A 283 -8.28 18.04 -23.98
CA PHE A 283 -9.27 18.22 -22.93
C PHE A 283 -10.12 16.97 -22.85
N ASP A 284 -10.30 16.44 -21.64
CA ASP A 284 -11.27 15.38 -21.42
C ASP A 284 -12.12 15.62 -20.17
N TYR A 285 -13.33 15.10 -20.23
CA TYR A 285 -14.27 15.05 -19.13
C TYR A 285 -14.71 13.61 -18.94
N GLN A 286 -14.61 13.14 -17.69
CA GLN A 286 -15.05 11.80 -17.30
C GLN A 286 -16.02 11.86 -16.15
N THR A 287 -16.96 10.92 -16.14
CA THR A 287 -17.88 10.74 -15.02
C THR A 287 -18.12 9.26 -14.79
N TYR A 288 -18.15 8.88 -13.53
CA TYR A 288 -18.65 7.58 -13.11
C TYR A 288 -19.77 7.78 -12.11
N LEU A 289 -20.92 7.21 -12.41
CA LEU A 289 -22.12 7.24 -11.58
C LEU A 289 -22.41 5.82 -11.13
N ASN A 290 -22.72 5.64 -9.85
CA ASN A 290 -23.11 4.35 -9.29
C ASN A 290 -24.39 4.51 -8.48
N TYR A 291 -25.36 3.64 -8.74
CA TYR A 291 -26.63 3.59 -8.02
C TYR A 291 -26.86 2.19 -7.45
N GLU A 292 -26.87 2.10 -6.13
CA GLU A 292 -27.05 0.86 -5.36
C GLU A 292 -28.54 0.66 -5.09
N VAL A 293 -29.20 -0.25 -5.83
CA VAL A 293 -30.60 -0.58 -5.61
C VAL A 293 -30.78 -1.37 -4.31
N ASN A 294 -29.88 -2.33 -4.08
CA ASN A 294 -29.79 -3.15 -2.89
C ASN A 294 -28.42 -3.84 -2.82
N ASP A 295 -28.14 -4.62 -1.76
CA ASP A 295 -26.85 -5.31 -1.55
C ASP A 295 -26.44 -6.27 -2.69
N LYS A 296 -27.33 -6.60 -3.62
CA LYS A 296 -27.08 -7.54 -4.73
C LYS A 296 -27.14 -6.91 -6.11
N LEU A 297 -27.65 -5.69 -6.22
CA LEU A 297 -27.88 -5.04 -7.51
C LEU A 297 -27.44 -3.58 -7.46
N SER A 298 -26.50 -3.24 -8.31
CA SER A 298 -26.07 -1.86 -8.55
C SER A 298 -25.98 -1.58 -10.06
N PHE A 299 -26.16 -0.32 -10.42
CA PHE A 299 -26.01 0.17 -11.79
C PHE A 299 -24.86 1.16 -11.85
N GLY A 300 -23.84 0.86 -12.66
CA GLY A 300 -22.73 1.75 -12.93
C GLY A 300 -22.83 2.38 -14.32
N PHE A 301 -22.58 3.66 -14.43
CA PHE A 301 -22.48 4.37 -15.71
C PHE A 301 -21.11 5.05 -15.81
N LEU A 302 -20.37 4.73 -16.85
CA LEU A 302 -19.09 5.35 -17.17
C LEU A 302 -19.22 6.20 -18.42
N GLY A 303 -19.07 7.51 -18.28
CA GLY A 303 -19.11 8.49 -19.38
C GLY A 303 -17.74 9.12 -19.61
N ASN A 304 -17.40 9.30 -20.90
CA ASN A 304 -16.19 10.03 -21.30
C ASN A 304 -16.48 10.92 -22.52
N SER A 305 -15.95 12.13 -22.50
CA SER A 305 -15.96 13.06 -23.63
C SER A 305 -14.59 13.70 -23.76
N SER A 306 -13.97 13.64 -24.94
CA SER A 306 -12.65 14.22 -25.18
C SER A 306 -12.60 15.09 -26.42
N LEU A 307 -11.86 16.19 -26.32
CA LEU A 307 -11.58 17.12 -27.40
C LEU A 307 -10.05 17.24 -27.56
N ASN A 308 -9.55 16.84 -28.73
CA ASN A 308 -8.14 16.88 -29.03
C ASN A 308 -7.90 17.81 -30.22
N LYS A 309 -7.06 18.83 -30.05
CA LYS A 309 -6.66 19.75 -31.11
C LYS A 309 -5.18 19.58 -31.39
N PHE A 310 -4.84 19.40 -32.64
CA PHE A 310 -3.47 19.32 -33.14
C PHE A 310 -3.28 20.50 -34.10
N ARG A 311 -2.41 21.44 -33.79
CA ARG A 311 -2.06 22.58 -34.63
C ARG A 311 -0.59 22.56 -34.94
#